data_621eb9d30abc25f00d667231f8674444
#
_entry.id   621eb9d30abc25f00d667231f8674444
#
_cell.length_a   1.000
_cell.length_b   1.000
_cell.length_c   1.000
_cell.angle_alpha   90.00
_cell.angle_beta   90.00
_cell.angle_gamma   90.00
#
_symmetry.space_group_name_H-M   'P 1'
#
loop_
_entity.id
_entity.type
_entity.pdbx_description
1 polymer ?
#
loop_
_entity_poly.entity_id
_entity_poly.type
_entity_poly.pdbx_seq_one_letter_code
_entity_poly.pdbx_strand_id
1 'polypeptide(L)'
;MNYVIWDVETDSADTNYATIIEIGAILLDKDLKEKERFSARCRIPQDRVPSATALCVNRSSINLLTKQNLSHYQMLNQIEAKFKEWSPSIFLGYSSINFDDEVLRKEFFKTLRDPYITNTKGNHRHDALNIVRAAFAIDPEVLKTELNSKGNVSMKLESL
;
A
#
# COMPACT_ATOMS: atom_id res chain seq x y z
N MET A 1 16.40 12.75 -3.33
CA MET A 1 15.08 12.24 -3.73
C MET A 1 14.33 11.91 -2.47
N ASN A 2 13.02 12.15 -2.42
CA ASN A 2 12.19 11.80 -1.27
C ASN A 2 11.73 10.34 -1.38
N TYR A 3 11.20 9.81 -0.27
CA TYR A 3 10.58 8.47 -0.21
C TYR A 3 9.11 8.63 0.17
N VAL A 4 8.25 7.85 -0.45
CA VAL A 4 6.83 7.70 -0.07
C VAL A 4 6.64 6.26 0.39
N ILE A 5 6.47 6.10 1.70
CA ILE A 5 6.12 4.80 2.28
C ILE A 5 4.60 4.74 2.31
N TRP A 6 4.01 3.69 1.74
CA TRP A 6 2.56 3.61 1.62
C TRP A 6 2.04 2.19 1.65
N ASP A 7 0.76 2.06 2.02
CA ASP A 7 0.05 0.81 2.17
C ASP A 7 -1.45 1.03 1.97
N VAL A 8 -2.19 0.01 1.51
CA VAL A 8 -3.64 0.07 1.34
C VAL A 8 -4.36 -1.07 2.06
N GLU A 9 -5.56 -0.76 2.54
CA GLU A 9 -6.52 -1.75 2.99
C GLU A 9 -7.62 -1.92 1.94
N THR A 10 -8.00 -3.16 1.68
CA THR A 10 -8.94 -3.50 0.61
C THR A 10 -10.12 -4.31 1.12
N ASP A 11 -11.20 -4.34 0.34
CA ASP A 11 -12.38 -5.15 0.61
C ASP A 11 -12.23 -6.64 0.25
N SER A 12 -11.13 -7.00 -0.43
CA SER A 12 -10.84 -8.37 -0.88
C SER A 12 -9.35 -8.62 -1.02
N ALA A 13 -8.91 -9.87 -0.85
CA ALA A 13 -7.55 -10.30 -1.13
C ALA A 13 -7.31 -10.61 -2.63
N ASP A 14 -8.35 -10.72 -3.45
CA ASP A 14 -8.21 -10.94 -4.89
C ASP A 14 -8.02 -9.61 -5.62
N THR A 15 -6.82 -9.34 -6.09
CA THR A 15 -6.46 -8.08 -6.78
C THR A 15 -7.27 -7.80 -8.03
N ASN A 16 -7.98 -8.78 -8.61
CA ASN A 16 -8.84 -8.55 -9.77
C ASN A 16 -10.15 -7.87 -9.40
N TYR A 17 -10.59 -8.08 -8.15
CA TYR A 17 -11.87 -7.59 -7.65
C TYR A 17 -11.71 -6.67 -6.44
N ALA A 18 -10.51 -6.54 -5.88
CA ALA A 18 -10.26 -5.70 -4.73
C ALA A 18 -10.55 -4.23 -5.01
N THR A 19 -11.15 -3.58 -4.03
CA THR A 19 -11.39 -2.12 -3.99
C THR A 19 -10.66 -1.55 -2.78
N ILE A 20 -9.90 -0.48 -2.98
CA ILE A 20 -9.23 0.21 -1.88
C ILE A 20 -10.29 0.87 -0.99
N ILE A 21 -10.26 0.56 0.30
CA ILE A 21 -11.16 1.15 1.31
C ILE A 21 -10.43 2.12 2.24
N GLU A 22 -9.11 1.97 2.36
CA GLU A 22 -8.26 2.86 3.14
C GLU A 22 -6.87 2.92 2.54
N ILE A 23 -6.18 4.02 2.74
CA ILE A 23 -4.78 4.22 2.40
C ILE A 23 -4.07 4.95 3.53
N GLY A 24 -2.84 4.55 3.81
CA GLY A 24 -1.86 5.28 4.60
C GLY A 24 -0.62 5.56 3.78
N ALA A 25 -0.08 6.78 3.86
CA ALA A 25 1.15 7.14 3.20
C ALA A 25 1.94 8.18 4.00
N ILE A 26 3.27 8.10 3.96
CA ILE A 26 4.18 9.01 4.64
C ILE A 26 5.24 9.46 3.65
N LEU A 27 5.42 10.78 3.54
CA LEU A 27 6.52 11.37 2.80
C LEU A 27 7.72 11.54 3.73
N LEU A 28 8.85 10.95 3.35
CA LEU A 28 10.13 11.11 4.02
C LEU A 28 11.09 11.90 3.13
N ASP A 29 12.00 12.66 3.73
CA ASP A 29 13.11 13.28 3.01
C ASP A 29 14.24 12.29 2.71
N LYS A 30 15.33 12.77 2.10
CA LYS A 30 16.53 11.97 1.78
C LYS A 30 17.22 11.38 3.02
N ASP A 31 17.00 11.94 4.21
CA ASP A 31 17.56 11.52 5.48
C ASP A 31 16.56 10.67 6.30
N LEU A 32 15.49 10.20 5.64
CA LEU A 32 14.40 9.38 6.17
C LEU A 32 13.60 10.07 7.31
N LYS A 33 13.60 11.40 7.34
CA LYS A 33 12.77 12.16 8.29
C LYS A 33 11.39 12.41 7.70
N GLU A 34 10.36 12.20 8.51
CA GLU A 34 8.98 12.46 8.12
C GLU A 34 8.77 13.95 7.81
N LYS A 35 8.23 14.24 6.64
CA LYS A 35 7.83 15.58 6.19
C LYS A 35 6.33 15.76 6.24
N GLU A 36 5.60 14.75 5.83
CA GLU A 36 4.15 14.82 5.74
C GLU A 36 3.55 13.42 5.85
N ARG A 37 2.32 13.37 6.33
CA ARG A 37 1.52 12.14 6.42
C ARG A 37 0.17 12.34 5.76
N PHE A 38 -0.28 11.34 5.02
CA PHE A 38 -1.59 11.30 4.39
C PHE A 38 -2.30 10.00 4.77
N SER A 39 -3.57 10.09 5.11
CA SER A 39 -4.43 8.92 5.25
C SER A 39 -5.84 9.27 4.80
N ALA A 40 -6.52 8.30 4.20
CA ALA A 40 -7.90 8.46 3.78
C ALA A 40 -8.63 7.11 3.88
N ARG A 41 -9.87 7.14 4.38
CA ARG A 41 -10.77 5.98 4.40
C ARG A 41 -12.06 6.37 3.73
N CYS A 42 -12.52 5.56 2.79
CA CYS A 42 -13.74 5.86 2.04
C CYS A 42 -14.94 5.02 2.49
N ARG A 43 -16.11 5.49 2.09
CA ARG A 43 -17.33 4.67 2.12
C ARG A 43 -17.19 3.57 1.08
N ILE A 44 -17.53 2.33 1.46
CA ILE A 44 -17.57 1.22 0.51
C ILE A 44 -18.59 1.52 -0.61
N PRO A 45 -18.24 1.29 -1.88
CA PRO A 45 -19.18 1.43 -2.98
C PRO A 45 -20.41 0.52 -2.80
N GLN A 46 -21.57 0.99 -3.24
CA GLN A 46 -22.87 0.29 -3.02
C GLN A 46 -22.98 -1.05 -3.75
N ASP A 47 -22.21 -1.22 -4.81
CA ASP A 47 -22.14 -2.43 -5.64
C ASP A 47 -21.09 -3.44 -5.13
N ARG A 48 -20.50 -3.18 -3.95
CA ARG A 48 -19.42 -4.00 -3.38
C ARG A 48 -19.86 -4.69 -2.10
N VAL A 49 -19.53 -5.97 -2.01
CA VAL A 49 -19.71 -6.77 -0.80
C VAL A 49 -18.29 -7.17 -0.32
N PRO A 50 -17.81 -6.59 0.79
CA PRO A 50 -16.48 -6.92 1.28
C PRO A 50 -16.41 -8.35 1.78
N SER A 51 -15.27 -9.00 1.59
CA SER A 51 -15.06 -10.34 2.12
C SER A 51 -14.97 -10.29 3.66
N ALA A 52 -15.55 -11.26 4.33
CA ALA A 52 -15.47 -11.38 5.79
C ALA A 52 -14.02 -11.46 6.27
N THR A 53 -13.17 -12.18 5.54
CA THR A 53 -11.74 -12.32 5.84
C THR A 53 -11.02 -10.97 5.76
N ALA A 54 -11.27 -10.17 4.71
CA ALA A 54 -10.66 -8.84 4.59
C ALA A 54 -11.10 -7.93 5.74
N LEU A 55 -12.39 -7.92 6.09
CA LEU A 55 -12.90 -7.13 7.23
C LEU A 55 -12.22 -7.53 8.56
N CYS A 56 -12.01 -8.83 8.79
CA CYS A 56 -11.31 -9.30 9.98
C CYS A 56 -9.84 -8.87 10.00
N VAL A 57 -9.12 -9.00 8.90
CA VAL A 57 -7.70 -8.61 8.77
C VAL A 57 -7.56 -7.11 9.00
N ASN A 58 -8.36 -6.31 8.33
CA ASN A 58 -8.30 -4.84 8.38
C ASN A 58 -8.96 -4.27 9.65
N ARG A 59 -9.47 -5.11 10.55
CA ARG A 59 -10.21 -4.70 11.76
C ARG A 59 -11.32 -3.70 11.45
N SER A 60 -11.96 -3.85 10.30
CA SER A 60 -13.04 -3.00 9.81
C SER A 60 -14.39 -3.70 9.96
N SER A 61 -15.47 -2.91 9.93
CA SER A 61 -16.83 -3.43 9.90
C SER A 61 -17.64 -2.75 8.80
N ILE A 62 -18.65 -3.42 8.30
CA ILE A 62 -19.58 -2.83 7.31
C ILE A 62 -20.17 -1.52 7.85
N ASN A 63 -20.54 -1.50 9.14
CA ASN A 63 -21.08 -0.30 9.79
C ASN A 63 -20.10 0.89 9.78
N LEU A 64 -18.81 0.61 9.95
CA LEU A 64 -17.75 1.64 9.87
C LEU A 64 -17.59 2.15 8.44
N LEU A 65 -17.55 1.25 7.46
CA LEU A 65 -17.34 1.57 6.06
C LEU A 65 -18.54 2.29 5.42
N THR A 66 -19.77 1.92 5.78
CA THR A 66 -20.97 2.57 5.23
C THR A 66 -21.21 3.98 5.77
N LYS A 67 -20.68 4.31 6.95
CA LYS A 67 -20.81 5.62 7.59
C LYS A 67 -19.74 6.63 7.19
N GLN A 68 -18.75 6.25 6.36
CA GLN A 68 -17.75 7.19 5.90
C GLN A 68 -18.36 8.25 4.98
N ASN A 69 -17.95 9.52 5.18
CA ASN A 69 -18.42 10.63 4.36
C ASN A 69 -17.74 10.70 3.01
N LEU A 70 -16.46 10.28 2.95
CA LEU A 70 -15.64 10.30 1.74
C LEU A 70 -16.11 9.18 0.80
N SER A 71 -16.48 9.50 -0.43
CA SER A 71 -16.76 8.48 -1.44
C SER A 71 -15.46 7.86 -1.95
N HIS A 72 -15.53 6.64 -2.47
CA HIS A 72 -14.39 5.96 -3.09
C HIS A 72 -13.76 6.81 -4.20
N TYR A 73 -14.55 7.41 -5.10
CA TYR A 73 -14.07 8.28 -6.16
C TYR A 73 -13.32 9.51 -5.64
N GLN A 74 -13.85 10.15 -4.58
CA GLN A 74 -13.16 11.28 -3.93
C GLN A 74 -11.84 10.87 -3.28
N MET A 75 -11.79 9.69 -2.65
CA MET A 75 -10.55 9.16 -2.10
C MET A 75 -9.49 8.95 -3.18
N LEU A 76 -9.86 8.34 -4.31
CA LEU A 76 -8.94 8.16 -5.45
C LEU A 76 -8.44 9.51 -5.99
N ASN A 77 -9.27 10.56 -6.01
CA ASN A 77 -8.83 11.92 -6.36
C ASN A 77 -7.79 12.45 -5.38
N GLN A 78 -8.00 12.23 -4.08
CA GLN A 78 -7.04 12.67 -3.05
C GLN A 78 -5.72 11.92 -3.15
N ILE A 79 -5.75 10.60 -3.39
CA ILE A 79 -4.56 9.78 -3.61
C ILE A 79 -3.77 10.31 -4.82
N GLU A 80 -4.44 10.49 -5.95
CA GLU A 80 -3.80 10.99 -7.17
C GLU A 80 -3.18 12.37 -6.96
N ALA A 81 -3.91 13.30 -6.34
CA ALA A 81 -3.44 14.65 -6.07
C ALA A 81 -2.21 14.62 -5.15
N LYS A 82 -2.26 13.82 -4.07
CA LYS A 82 -1.17 13.72 -3.11
C LYS A 82 0.08 13.06 -3.71
N PHE A 83 -0.07 12.00 -4.49
CA PHE A 83 1.05 11.34 -5.14
C PHE A 83 1.69 12.21 -6.23
N LYS A 84 0.90 13.02 -6.95
CA LYS A 84 1.42 14.04 -7.87
C LYS A 84 2.20 15.14 -7.13
N GLU A 85 1.69 15.62 -6.01
CA GLU A 85 2.33 16.64 -5.17
C GLU A 85 3.69 16.16 -4.64
N TRP A 86 3.77 14.88 -4.24
CA TRP A 86 4.99 14.28 -3.69
C TRP A 86 5.97 13.76 -4.75
N SER A 87 5.61 13.84 -6.03
CA SER A 87 6.50 13.47 -7.14
C SER A 87 7.54 14.57 -7.44
N PRO A 88 8.78 14.23 -7.84
CA PRO A 88 9.33 12.89 -8.00
C PRO A 88 9.82 12.27 -6.69
N SER A 89 9.48 11.00 -6.47
CA SER A 89 9.85 10.26 -5.25
C SER A 89 10.08 8.77 -5.53
N ILE A 90 10.68 8.08 -4.56
CA ILE A 90 10.74 6.63 -4.51
C ILE A 90 9.52 6.15 -3.72
N PHE A 91 8.61 5.44 -4.38
CA PHE A 91 7.45 4.81 -3.77
C PHE A 91 7.84 3.42 -3.27
N LEU A 92 7.59 3.17 -1.99
CA LEU A 92 8.01 1.95 -1.31
C LEU A 92 6.87 1.40 -0.46
N GLY A 93 6.44 0.19 -0.73
CA GLY A 93 5.56 -0.59 0.11
C GLY A 93 6.24 -1.87 0.59
N TYR A 94 5.59 -2.63 1.46
CA TYR A 94 6.07 -3.94 1.91
C TYR A 94 5.24 -5.05 1.28
N SER A 95 5.86 -5.89 0.44
CA SER A 95 5.16 -6.88 -0.40
C SER A 95 4.14 -6.27 -1.37
N SER A 96 4.32 -4.98 -1.71
CA SER A 96 3.33 -4.14 -2.38
C SER A 96 3.22 -4.38 -3.89
N ILE A 97 4.30 -4.81 -4.55
CA ILE A 97 4.31 -4.93 -6.03
C ILE A 97 3.22 -5.87 -6.53
N ASN A 98 2.94 -6.95 -5.81
CA ASN A 98 1.98 -7.96 -6.22
C ASN A 98 0.57 -7.73 -5.65
N PHE A 99 0.39 -6.75 -4.77
CA PHE A 99 -0.91 -6.47 -4.13
C PHE A 99 -1.27 -4.99 -4.20
N ASP A 100 -0.71 -4.13 -3.36
CA ASP A 100 -1.09 -2.71 -3.24
C ASP A 100 -0.96 -1.95 -4.56
N ASP A 101 0.21 -2.08 -5.19
CA ASP A 101 0.50 -1.47 -6.50
C ASP A 101 -0.44 -1.99 -7.59
N GLU A 102 -0.73 -3.28 -7.58
CA GLU A 102 -1.60 -3.90 -8.57
C GLU A 102 -3.05 -3.46 -8.39
N VAL A 103 -3.54 -3.38 -7.15
CA VAL A 103 -4.88 -2.87 -6.85
C VAL A 103 -4.98 -1.39 -7.23
N LEU A 104 -4.03 -0.54 -6.81
CA LEU A 104 -4.02 0.87 -7.16
C LEU A 104 -3.99 1.08 -8.67
N ARG A 105 -3.14 0.34 -9.37
CA ARG A 105 -3.03 0.39 -10.84
C ARG A 105 -4.37 0.09 -11.51
N LYS A 106 -5.08 -0.95 -11.08
CA LYS A 106 -6.38 -1.35 -11.63
C LYS A 106 -7.48 -0.33 -11.32
N GLU A 107 -7.51 0.18 -10.09
CA GLU A 107 -8.46 1.21 -9.67
C GLU A 107 -8.27 2.51 -10.46
N PHE A 108 -7.01 2.93 -10.66
CA PHE A 108 -6.69 4.11 -11.44
C PHE A 108 -7.02 3.92 -12.93
N PHE A 109 -6.72 2.75 -13.49
CA PHE A 109 -7.09 2.43 -14.88
C PHE A 109 -8.61 2.48 -15.08
N LYS A 110 -9.40 1.84 -14.21
CA LYS A 110 -10.87 1.82 -14.27
C LYS A 110 -11.49 3.22 -14.16
N THR A 111 -10.79 4.14 -13.52
CA THR A 111 -11.29 5.50 -13.25
C THR A 111 -10.61 6.58 -14.09
N LEU A 112 -9.92 6.17 -15.17
CA LEU A 112 -9.24 7.03 -16.16
C LEU A 112 -8.17 7.93 -15.54
N ARG A 113 -7.46 7.42 -14.54
CA ARG A 113 -6.28 8.04 -13.92
C ARG A 113 -5.00 7.38 -14.45
N ASP A 114 -3.85 7.99 -14.16
CA ASP A 114 -2.54 7.42 -14.52
C ASP A 114 -2.27 6.16 -13.69
N PRO A 115 -2.36 4.94 -14.27
CA PRO A 115 -2.20 3.70 -13.54
C PRO A 115 -0.74 3.40 -13.14
N TYR A 116 0.20 4.20 -13.62
CA TYR A 116 1.63 4.03 -13.37
C TYR A 116 2.23 5.20 -12.58
N ILE A 117 1.40 5.94 -11.85
CA ILE A 117 1.80 7.13 -11.11
C ILE A 117 2.98 6.89 -10.17
N THR A 118 3.08 5.70 -9.57
CA THR A 118 4.18 5.32 -8.66
C THR A 118 5.49 5.01 -9.37
N ASN A 119 5.49 4.87 -10.71
CA ASN A 119 6.65 4.41 -11.48
C ASN A 119 6.90 5.19 -12.77
N THR A 120 6.34 6.38 -12.91
CA THR A 120 6.50 7.27 -14.09
C THR A 120 6.80 8.69 -13.66
N LYS A 121 7.15 9.56 -14.61
CA LYS A 121 7.40 11.00 -14.37
C LYS A 121 8.47 11.28 -13.30
N GLY A 122 9.51 10.45 -13.29
CA GLY A 122 10.61 10.56 -12.32
C GLY A 122 10.37 9.82 -11.00
N ASN A 123 9.23 9.18 -10.83
CA ASN A 123 8.98 8.27 -9.74
C ASN A 123 9.62 6.90 -10.00
N HIS A 124 10.05 6.25 -8.92
CA HIS A 124 10.55 4.88 -8.91
C HIS A 124 9.76 4.08 -7.89
N ARG A 125 9.35 2.86 -8.28
CA ARG A 125 8.61 1.95 -7.42
C ARG A 125 9.52 0.82 -6.95
N HIS A 126 9.53 0.58 -5.66
CA HIS A 126 10.27 -0.52 -5.04
C HIS A 126 9.41 -1.24 -3.99
N ASP A 127 9.85 -2.44 -3.64
CA ASP A 127 9.22 -3.28 -2.63
C ASP A 127 10.26 -3.60 -1.55
N ALA A 128 9.96 -3.19 -0.31
CA ALA A 128 10.87 -3.38 0.81
C ALA A 128 11.14 -4.86 1.11
N LEU A 129 10.15 -5.74 0.94
CA LEU A 129 10.35 -7.18 1.10
C LEU A 129 11.37 -7.74 0.09
N ASN A 130 11.35 -7.26 -1.15
CA ASN A 130 12.33 -7.68 -2.15
C ASN A 130 13.75 -7.17 -1.83
N ILE A 131 13.86 -5.95 -1.28
CA ILE A 131 15.15 -5.41 -0.81
C ILE A 131 15.69 -6.25 0.35
N VAL A 132 14.84 -6.57 1.33
CA VAL A 132 15.20 -7.43 2.47
C VAL A 132 15.63 -8.82 2.01
N ARG A 133 14.91 -9.43 1.07
CA ARG A 133 15.27 -10.72 0.48
C ARG A 133 16.62 -10.68 -0.25
N ALA A 134 16.88 -9.62 -1.00
CA ALA A 134 18.15 -9.43 -1.69
C ALA A 134 19.30 -9.25 -0.71
N ALA A 135 19.12 -8.44 0.34
CA ALA A 135 20.11 -8.26 1.39
C ALA A 135 20.44 -9.58 2.09
N PHE A 136 19.40 -10.35 2.47
CA PHE A 136 19.57 -11.66 3.08
C PHE A 136 20.27 -12.69 2.17
N ALA A 137 20.01 -12.64 0.86
CA ALA A 137 20.69 -13.52 -0.10
C ALA A 137 22.18 -13.21 -0.25
N ILE A 138 22.58 -11.96 -0.07
CA ILE A 138 23.98 -11.51 -0.12
C ILE A 138 24.70 -11.80 1.20
N ASP A 139 24.05 -11.48 2.31
CA ASP A 139 24.58 -11.67 3.66
C ASP A 139 23.45 -12.17 4.60
N PRO A 140 23.38 -13.50 4.84
CA PRO A 140 22.35 -14.06 5.73
C PRO A 140 22.41 -13.57 7.18
N GLU A 141 23.54 -13.02 7.63
CA GLU A 141 23.69 -12.52 8.99
C GLU A 141 23.20 -11.07 9.16
N VAL A 142 22.90 -10.38 8.07
CA VAL A 142 22.38 -9.00 8.10
C VAL A 142 21.01 -8.90 8.81
N LEU A 143 20.23 -9.98 8.76
CA LEU A 143 18.93 -10.06 9.44
C LEU A 143 19.06 -10.96 10.67
N LYS A 144 18.99 -10.38 11.84
CA LYS A 144 18.88 -11.12 13.13
C LYS A 144 17.43 -11.55 13.37
N THR A 145 16.87 -12.36 12.49
CA THR A 145 15.47 -12.75 12.55
C THR A 145 15.29 -14.11 13.21
N GLU A 146 14.19 -14.25 13.95
CA GLU A 146 13.79 -15.54 14.52
C GLU A 146 13.33 -16.50 13.41
N LEU A 147 13.62 -17.78 13.60
CA LEU A 147 13.11 -18.83 12.72
C LEU A 147 11.61 -19.06 12.98
N ASN A 148 10.84 -19.20 11.92
CA ASN A 148 9.45 -19.61 12.04
C ASN A 148 9.33 -21.07 12.49
N SER A 149 8.09 -21.53 12.76
CA SER A 149 7.82 -22.91 13.20
C SER A 149 8.30 -24.01 12.24
N LYS A 150 8.68 -23.66 11.00
CA LYS A 150 9.23 -24.55 9.99
C LYS A 150 10.76 -24.45 9.86
N GLY A 151 11.42 -23.71 10.74
CA GLY A 151 12.87 -23.49 10.71
C GLY A 151 13.35 -22.53 9.61
N ASN A 152 12.47 -21.78 8.97
CA ASN A 152 12.83 -20.77 7.98
C ASN A 152 12.84 -19.38 8.60
N VAL A 153 13.66 -18.48 8.07
CA VAL A 153 13.66 -17.06 8.47
C VAL A 153 12.29 -16.44 8.18
N SER A 154 11.71 -15.80 9.18
CA SER A 154 10.45 -15.08 9.02
C SER A 154 10.71 -13.77 8.27
N MET A 155 10.01 -13.57 7.16
CA MET A 155 10.04 -12.33 6.38
C MET A 155 8.76 -11.49 6.60
N LYS A 156 8.07 -11.70 7.72
CA LYS A 156 6.97 -10.84 8.12
C LYS A 156 7.51 -9.54 8.69
N LEU A 157 6.84 -8.42 8.40
CA LEU A 157 7.28 -7.10 8.85
C LEU A 157 7.44 -7.02 10.38
N GLU A 158 6.55 -7.72 11.11
CA GLU A 158 6.63 -7.77 12.58
C GLU A 158 7.82 -8.58 13.12
N SER A 159 8.51 -9.34 12.25
CA SER A 159 9.65 -10.22 12.60
C SER A 159 10.99 -9.67 12.15
N LEU A 160 11.01 -8.54 11.42
CA LEU A 160 12.19 -7.86 10.92
C LEU A 160 12.57 -6.70 11.83
#